data_e10bf07806cead3609f16f5d5df50b30
#
_entry.id   e10bf07806cead3609f16f5d5df50b30
#
_cell.length_a   1.000
_cell.length_b   1.000
_cell.length_c   1.000
_cell.angle_alpha   90.00
_cell.angle_beta   90.00
_cell.angle_gamma   90.00
#
_symmetry.space_group_name_H-M   'P 1'
#
loop_
_entity.id
_entity.type
_entity.pdbx_description
1 polymer ?
#
loop_
_entity_poly.entity_id
_entity_poly.type
_entity_poly.pdbx_seq_one_letter_code
_entity_poly.pdbx_strand_id
1 'polypeptide(L)'
;LDSKSQRLKQLTDDLVEASKISSGNIILNLERLNLTELLNQAVGEFSDRLEEKKLQIIFDGSDVAGMIYADSRRMWRIIENLFQNICKYALEGTRVYLEMKVEGGRVTASIKNISDRPMNLKGEELSERFIRGDASRTTEGSGLGLYIAKNLTQAQHGEFQIQLDGDLFKIILDFPEYERPLQEETAVPTETTEEA
;
A
#
# COMPACT_ATOMS: atom_id res chain seq x y z
N LEU A 1 12.34 20.83 -14.92
CA LEU A 1 13.04 20.69 -13.62
C LEU A 1 14.02 19.54 -13.72
N ASP A 2 15.27 19.76 -13.31
CA ASP A 2 16.35 18.79 -13.37
C ASP A 2 15.97 17.53 -12.55
N SER A 3 16.16 16.34 -13.10
CA SER A 3 15.86 15.06 -12.45
C SER A 3 16.53 14.92 -11.06
N LYS A 4 17.69 15.53 -10.89
CA LYS A 4 18.41 15.59 -9.60
C LYS A 4 17.67 16.42 -8.54
N SER A 5 17.02 17.51 -8.97
CA SER A 5 16.25 18.38 -8.08
C SER A 5 14.97 17.68 -7.58
N GLN A 6 14.30 16.98 -8.46
CA GLN A 6 13.11 16.18 -8.10
C GLN A 6 13.49 15.04 -7.15
N ARG A 7 14.61 14.39 -7.41
CA ARG A 7 15.14 13.34 -6.53
C ARG A 7 15.48 13.86 -5.14
N LEU A 8 16.18 15.00 -5.05
CA LEU A 8 16.51 15.62 -3.76
C LEU A 8 15.25 15.94 -2.96
N LYS A 9 14.25 16.51 -3.62
CA LYS A 9 12.94 16.76 -3.01
C LYS A 9 12.32 15.49 -2.46
N GLN A 10 12.25 14.41 -3.25
CA GLN A 10 11.70 13.12 -2.82
C GLN A 10 12.45 12.57 -1.59
N LEU A 11 13.80 12.62 -1.59
CA LEU A 11 14.60 12.17 -0.45
C LEU A 11 14.32 13.00 0.81
N THR A 12 14.14 14.30 0.67
CA THR A 12 13.82 15.20 1.78
C THR A 12 12.43 14.91 2.33
N ASP A 13 11.44 14.72 1.46
CA ASP A 13 10.07 14.39 1.83
C ASP A 13 10.01 13.04 2.57
N ASP A 14 10.71 12.02 2.05
CA ASP A 14 10.84 10.70 2.69
C ASP A 14 11.46 10.81 4.08
N LEU A 15 12.52 11.62 4.23
CA LEU A 15 13.22 11.79 5.51
C LEU A 15 12.34 12.50 6.55
N VAL A 16 11.64 13.55 6.13
CA VAL A 16 10.68 14.28 6.99
C VAL A 16 9.55 13.36 7.42
N GLU A 17 9.01 12.56 6.51
CA GLU A 17 7.95 11.60 6.82
C GLU A 17 8.43 10.52 7.77
N ALA A 18 9.60 9.92 7.53
CA ALA A 18 10.20 8.94 8.42
C ALA A 18 10.48 9.52 9.82
N SER A 19 10.85 10.80 9.91
CA SER A 19 11.03 11.51 11.18
C SER A 19 9.71 11.67 11.95
N LYS A 20 8.63 12.07 11.28
CA LYS A 20 7.28 12.16 11.87
C LYS A 20 6.79 10.81 12.37
N ILE A 21 7.02 9.76 11.60
CA ILE A 21 6.72 8.38 11.98
C ILE A 21 7.47 8.02 13.28
N SER A 22 8.78 8.23 13.32
CA SER A 22 9.62 7.89 14.47
C SER A 22 9.25 8.66 15.75
N SER A 23 8.74 9.87 15.62
CA SER A 23 8.30 10.69 16.75
C SER A 23 6.87 10.39 17.22
N GLY A 24 6.15 9.50 16.55
CA GLY A 24 4.74 9.19 16.85
C GLY A 24 3.75 10.31 16.52
N ASN A 25 4.21 11.37 15.83
CA ASN A 25 3.41 12.56 15.51
C ASN A 25 2.72 12.45 14.15
N ILE A 26 2.03 11.32 13.89
CA ILE A 26 1.23 11.15 12.68
C ILE A 26 -0.21 11.53 13.00
N ILE A 27 -0.70 12.59 12.36
CA ILE A 27 -2.13 12.93 12.39
C ILE A 27 -2.78 12.19 11.21
N LEU A 28 -3.80 11.39 11.49
CA LEU A 28 -4.57 10.64 10.52
C LEU A 28 -5.96 11.25 10.36
N ASN A 29 -6.39 11.36 9.11
CA ASN A 29 -7.77 11.68 8.76
C ASN A 29 -8.43 10.42 8.21
N LEU A 30 -8.93 9.57 9.12
CA LEU A 30 -9.53 8.30 8.76
C LEU A 30 -10.90 8.50 8.10
N GLU A 31 -11.12 7.85 6.98
CA GLU A 31 -12.36 7.86 6.21
C GLU A 31 -12.63 6.49 5.60
N ARG A 32 -13.84 6.30 5.10
CA ARG A 32 -14.20 5.10 4.35
C ARG A 32 -13.47 5.10 3.01
N LEU A 33 -12.69 4.06 2.75
CA LEU A 33 -11.84 3.93 1.56
C LEU A 33 -12.01 2.55 0.92
N ASN A 34 -12.09 2.52 -0.41
CA ASN A 34 -12.03 1.27 -1.17
C ASN A 34 -10.58 1.02 -1.62
N LEU A 35 -9.91 0.07 -0.97
CA LEU A 35 -8.52 -0.27 -1.26
C LEU A 35 -8.34 -0.85 -2.67
N THR A 36 -9.35 -1.55 -3.19
CA THR A 36 -9.33 -2.10 -4.56
C THR A 36 -9.30 -0.99 -5.61
N GLU A 37 -10.13 0.04 -5.44
CA GLU A 37 -10.13 1.21 -6.33
C GLU A 37 -8.78 1.93 -6.30
N LEU A 38 -8.17 2.06 -5.12
CA LEU A 38 -6.87 2.69 -4.97
C LEU A 38 -5.76 1.91 -5.69
N LEU A 39 -5.80 0.57 -5.63
CA LEU A 39 -4.88 -0.29 -6.38
C LEU A 39 -5.10 -0.20 -7.89
N ASN A 40 -6.36 -0.18 -8.35
CA ASN A 40 -6.68 0.02 -9.76
C ASN A 40 -6.19 1.37 -10.28
N GLN A 41 -6.35 2.44 -9.49
CA GLN A 41 -5.81 3.76 -9.79
C GLN A 41 -4.27 3.70 -9.93
N ALA A 42 -3.59 3.04 -9.01
CA ALA A 42 -2.13 2.90 -9.06
C ALA A 42 -1.65 2.15 -10.32
N VAL A 43 -2.35 1.08 -10.72
CA VAL A 43 -2.05 0.38 -11.99
C VAL A 43 -2.13 1.34 -13.18
N GLY A 44 -3.14 2.22 -13.21
CA GLY A 44 -3.27 3.24 -14.25
C GLY A 44 -2.17 4.30 -14.20
N GLU A 45 -1.88 4.85 -13.03
CA GLU A 45 -0.86 5.91 -12.88
C GLU A 45 0.58 5.43 -13.14
N PHE A 46 0.86 4.17 -12.90
CA PHE A 46 2.17 3.57 -13.13
C PHE A 46 2.31 2.85 -14.49
N SER A 47 1.27 2.88 -15.35
CA SER A 47 1.23 2.12 -16.63
C SER A 47 2.46 2.32 -17.49
N ASP A 48 2.86 3.56 -17.78
CA ASP A 48 4.01 3.87 -18.63
C ASP A 48 5.31 3.25 -18.09
N ARG A 49 5.53 3.36 -16.77
CA ARG A 49 6.72 2.81 -16.11
C ARG A 49 6.72 1.28 -16.06
N LEU A 50 5.54 0.67 -15.96
CA LEU A 50 5.36 -0.77 -16.03
C LEU A 50 5.63 -1.27 -17.44
N GLU A 51 5.14 -0.56 -18.47
CA GLU A 51 5.38 -0.86 -19.89
C GLU A 51 6.86 -0.72 -20.27
N GLU A 52 7.56 0.33 -19.80
CA GLU A 52 9.00 0.50 -20.01
C GLU A 52 9.80 -0.73 -19.55
N LYS A 53 9.37 -1.38 -18.46
CA LYS A 53 9.94 -2.63 -17.94
C LYS A 53 9.28 -3.89 -18.48
N LYS A 54 8.34 -3.77 -19.40
CA LYS A 54 7.55 -4.89 -19.94
C LYS A 54 6.91 -5.75 -18.85
N LEU A 55 6.48 -5.12 -17.75
CA LEU A 55 5.81 -5.78 -16.65
C LEU A 55 4.33 -5.92 -16.95
N GLN A 56 3.80 -7.13 -16.81
CA GLN A 56 2.38 -7.40 -16.99
C GLN A 56 1.69 -7.50 -15.63
N ILE A 57 0.68 -6.67 -15.39
CA ILE A 57 -0.15 -6.75 -14.18
C ILE A 57 -1.22 -7.81 -14.37
N ILE A 58 -1.33 -8.71 -13.38
CA ILE A 58 -2.42 -9.67 -13.23
C ILE A 58 -3.10 -9.34 -11.90
N PHE A 59 -4.33 -8.85 -11.94
CA PHE A 59 -5.07 -8.46 -10.75
C PHE A 59 -6.28 -9.36 -10.53
N ASP A 60 -6.15 -10.29 -9.58
CA ASP A 60 -7.22 -11.16 -9.08
C ASP A 60 -8.02 -10.45 -7.99
N GLY A 61 -9.36 -10.45 -8.10
CA GLY A 61 -10.24 -9.71 -7.20
C GLY A 61 -10.29 -8.20 -7.47
N SER A 62 -9.98 -7.76 -8.69
CA SER A 62 -10.03 -6.34 -9.09
C SER A 62 -11.43 -5.70 -9.03
N ASP A 63 -12.48 -6.52 -8.94
CA ASP A 63 -13.88 -6.17 -8.79
C ASP A 63 -14.41 -6.34 -7.34
N VAL A 64 -13.61 -6.91 -6.45
CA VAL A 64 -13.98 -7.09 -5.03
C VAL A 64 -13.89 -5.75 -4.31
N ALA A 65 -14.95 -5.33 -3.63
CA ALA A 65 -14.98 -4.09 -2.87
C ALA A 65 -14.23 -4.25 -1.53
N GLY A 66 -12.94 -3.91 -1.52
CA GLY A 66 -12.09 -3.95 -0.33
C GLY A 66 -12.27 -2.70 0.54
N MET A 67 -13.38 -2.61 1.29
CA MET A 67 -13.69 -1.43 2.11
C MET A 67 -12.95 -1.45 3.44
N ILE A 68 -12.17 -0.39 3.71
CA ILE A 68 -11.43 -0.18 4.96
C ILE A 68 -11.71 1.21 5.53
N TYR A 69 -11.30 1.45 6.78
CA TYR A 69 -11.31 2.76 7.42
C TYR A 69 -9.88 3.27 7.55
N ALA A 70 -9.46 4.18 6.69
CA ALA A 70 -8.07 4.59 6.55
C ALA A 70 -7.95 6.05 6.06
N ASP A 71 -6.77 6.64 6.19
CA ASP A 71 -6.45 7.95 5.61
C ASP A 71 -6.04 7.77 4.14
N SER A 72 -6.84 8.32 3.22
CA SER A 72 -6.65 8.15 1.77
C SER A 72 -5.28 8.62 1.29
N ARG A 73 -4.76 9.73 1.82
CA ARG A 73 -3.44 10.27 1.45
C ARG A 73 -2.31 9.34 1.92
N ARG A 74 -2.45 8.80 3.13
CA ARG A 74 -1.46 7.87 3.69
C ARG A 74 -1.52 6.52 2.98
N MET A 75 -2.72 6.04 2.65
CA MET A 75 -2.87 4.83 1.85
C MET A 75 -2.29 5.00 0.44
N TRP A 76 -2.55 6.14 -0.22
CA TRP A 76 -1.91 6.42 -1.49
C TRP A 76 -0.38 6.39 -1.38
N ARG A 77 0.19 7.01 -0.34
CA ARG A 77 1.63 7.01 -0.08
C ARG A 77 2.21 5.60 0.11
N ILE A 78 1.47 4.72 0.79
CA ILE A 78 1.83 3.29 0.91
C ILE A 78 1.91 2.66 -0.49
N ILE A 79 0.81 2.73 -1.24
CA ILE A 79 0.70 2.12 -2.56
C ILE A 79 1.76 2.68 -3.53
N GLU A 80 1.96 3.99 -3.56
CA GLU A 80 2.98 4.65 -4.35
C GLU A 80 4.39 4.09 -4.06
N ASN A 81 4.76 3.95 -2.80
CA ASN A 81 6.04 3.35 -2.40
C ASN A 81 6.18 1.90 -2.89
N LEU A 82 5.09 1.11 -2.85
CA LEU A 82 5.11 -0.27 -3.32
C LEU A 82 5.26 -0.35 -4.84
N PHE A 83 4.52 0.47 -5.61
CA PHE A 83 4.64 0.50 -7.06
C PHE A 83 5.98 1.07 -7.53
N GLN A 84 6.53 2.09 -6.87
CA GLN A 84 7.89 2.57 -7.13
C GLN A 84 8.92 1.46 -6.92
N ASN A 85 8.73 0.65 -5.88
CA ASN A 85 9.59 -0.49 -5.58
C ASN A 85 9.52 -1.56 -6.70
N ILE A 86 8.31 -1.89 -7.17
CA ILE A 86 8.09 -2.80 -8.31
C ILE A 86 8.81 -2.27 -9.56
N CYS A 87 8.51 -1.03 -9.98
CA CYS A 87 9.12 -0.43 -11.16
C CYS A 87 10.65 -0.40 -11.10
N LYS A 88 11.21 -0.38 -9.89
CA LYS A 88 12.65 -0.33 -9.68
C LYS A 88 13.31 -1.70 -9.66
N TYR A 89 12.72 -2.65 -8.96
CA TYR A 89 13.37 -3.91 -8.59
C TYR A 89 12.76 -5.15 -9.24
N ALA A 90 11.59 -5.07 -9.87
CA ALA A 90 11.04 -6.22 -10.57
C ALA A 90 11.88 -6.57 -11.80
N LEU A 91 12.03 -7.86 -12.04
CA LEU A 91 12.71 -8.40 -13.22
C LEU A 91 11.93 -8.03 -14.49
N GLU A 92 12.61 -7.40 -15.46
CA GLU A 92 12.02 -7.01 -16.74
C GLU A 92 11.35 -8.19 -17.46
N GLY A 93 10.22 -7.94 -18.10
CA GLY A 93 9.51 -8.94 -18.89
C GLY A 93 8.73 -9.98 -18.08
N THR A 94 8.57 -9.76 -16.76
CA THR A 94 7.83 -10.68 -15.88
C THR A 94 6.44 -10.16 -15.53
N ARG A 95 5.72 -10.91 -14.68
CA ARG A 95 4.40 -10.55 -14.21
C ARG A 95 4.46 -10.00 -12.79
N VAL A 96 3.57 -9.05 -12.51
CA VAL A 96 3.26 -8.59 -11.17
C VAL A 96 1.84 -9.05 -10.84
N TYR A 97 1.69 -9.79 -9.77
CA TYR A 97 0.41 -10.31 -9.32
C TYR A 97 -0.11 -9.47 -8.18
N LEU A 98 -1.29 -8.89 -8.39
CA LEU A 98 -2.09 -8.25 -7.35
C LEU A 98 -3.24 -9.20 -7.00
N GLU A 99 -3.56 -9.31 -5.73
CA GLU A 99 -4.69 -10.10 -5.26
C GLU A 99 -5.42 -9.32 -4.17
N MET A 100 -6.74 -9.24 -4.28
CA MET A 100 -7.62 -8.66 -3.27
C MET A 100 -8.56 -9.72 -2.74
N LYS A 101 -8.62 -9.85 -1.42
CA LYS A 101 -9.55 -10.75 -0.73
C LYS A 101 -10.27 -10.02 0.40
N VAL A 102 -11.56 -10.32 0.55
CA VAL A 102 -12.37 -9.88 1.68
C VAL A 102 -12.97 -11.12 2.29
N GLU A 103 -12.48 -11.50 3.46
CA GLU A 103 -12.88 -12.73 4.14
C GLU A 103 -12.71 -12.59 5.65
N GLY A 104 -13.68 -13.09 6.42
CA GLY A 104 -13.61 -13.12 7.88
C GLY A 104 -13.48 -11.75 8.54
N GLY A 105 -14.09 -10.71 7.94
CA GLY A 105 -14.01 -9.34 8.45
C GLY A 105 -12.62 -8.68 8.21
N ARG A 106 -11.86 -9.21 7.25
CA ARG A 106 -10.54 -8.68 6.87
C ARG A 106 -10.50 -8.39 5.37
N VAL A 107 -9.80 -7.33 5.02
CA VAL A 107 -9.45 -6.94 3.66
C VAL A 107 -7.96 -7.15 3.48
N THR A 108 -7.59 -8.12 2.66
CA THR A 108 -6.20 -8.48 2.40
C THR A 108 -5.83 -8.15 0.96
N ALA A 109 -4.84 -7.28 0.78
CA ALA A 109 -4.23 -7.00 -0.50
C ALA A 109 -2.83 -7.60 -0.55
N SER A 110 -2.52 -8.41 -1.56
CA SER A 110 -1.16 -8.90 -1.77
C SER A 110 -0.59 -8.45 -3.10
N ILE A 111 0.69 -8.10 -3.09
CA ILE A 111 1.44 -7.67 -4.26
C ILE A 111 2.67 -8.55 -4.38
N LYS A 112 2.85 -9.20 -5.52
CA LYS A 112 3.90 -10.20 -5.72
C LYS A 112 4.59 -10.01 -7.06
N ASN A 113 5.93 -9.97 -7.05
CA ASN A 113 6.77 -9.88 -8.26
C ASN A 113 8.05 -10.71 -8.11
N ILE A 114 8.68 -11.02 -9.24
CA ILE A 114 10.03 -11.55 -9.27
C ILE A 114 11.01 -10.38 -9.19
N SER A 115 11.97 -10.46 -8.27
CA SER A 115 13.04 -9.47 -8.14
C SER A 115 14.11 -9.67 -9.23
N ASP A 116 14.73 -8.58 -9.69
CA ASP A 116 15.86 -8.64 -10.65
C ASP A 116 17.13 -9.27 -10.04
N ARG A 117 17.13 -9.49 -8.73
CA ARG A 117 18.25 -10.09 -7.97
C ARG A 117 17.74 -10.94 -6.81
N PRO A 118 18.45 -12.02 -6.47
CA PRO A 118 18.17 -12.77 -5.26
C PRO A 118 18.26 -11.89 -4.03
N MET A 119 17.32 -12.04 -3.11
CA MET A 119 17.31 -11.31 -1.85
C MET A 119 17.89 -12.18 -0.74
N ASN A 120 19.03 -11.75 -0.19
CA ASN A 120 19.72 -12.46 0.89
C ASN A 120 19.32 -11.98 2.29
N LEU A 121 18.29 -11.09 2.39
CA LEU A 121 17.78 -10.54 3.64
C LEU A 121 16.47 -11.22 4.01
N LYS A 122 16.16 -11.24 5.31
CA LYS A 122 14.82 -11.62 5.77
C LYS A 122 13.82 -10.51 5.45
N GLY A 123 12.55 -10.86 5.21
CA GLY A 123 11.52 -9.89 4.85
C GLY A 123 11.36 -8.76 5.86
N GLU A 124 11.50 -9.07 7.16
CA GLU A 124 11.46 -8.09 8.24
C GLU A 124 12.58 -7.06 8.15
N GLU A 125 13.79 -7.49 7.84
CA GLU A 125 14.96 -6.61 7.70
C GLU A 125 14.78 -5.58 6.58
N LEU A 126 14.11 -5.94 5.47
CA LEU A 126 13.86 -5.02 4.35
C LEU A 126 12.93 -3.85 4.69
N SER A 127 12.11 -3.99 5.72
CA SER A 127 11.21 -2.94 6.20
C SER A 127 11.81 -2.07 7.31
N GLU A 128 13.04 -2.32 7.72
CA GLU A 128 13.75 -1.45 8.65
C GLU A 128 14.28 -0.17 7.98
N ARG A 129 14.55 0.83 8.82
CA ARG A 129 14.97 2.15 8.32
C ARG A 129 16.35 2.09 7.67
N PHE A 130 16.47 2.68 6.47
CA PHE A 130 17.70 2.77 5.68
C PHE A 130 18.32 1.45 5.23
N ILE A 131 17.64 0.32 5.40
CA ILE A 131 18.15 -0.95 4.91
C ILE A 131 17.93 -1.05 3.40
N ARG A 132 19.01 -1.36 2.72
CA ARG A 132 19.06 -1.69 1.30
C ARG A 132 19.70 -3.05 1.17
N GLY A 133 19.16 -3.91 0.32
CA GLY A 133 19.88 -5.13 -0.06
C GLY A 133 21.28 -4.80 -0.58
N ASP A 134 22.26 -5.65 -0.33
CA ASP A 134 23.67 -5.40 -0.66
C ASP A 134 23.92 -4.94 -2.11
N ALA A 135 23.08 -5.38 -3.04
CA ALA A 135 23.15 -5.02 -4.45
C ALA A 135 22.54 -3.64 -4.78
N SER A 136 21.77 -3.04 -3.87
CA SER A 136 21.08 -1.76 -4.11
C SER A 136 21.90 -0.53 -3.72
N ARG A 137 23.14 -0.70 -3.24
CA ARG A 137 24.03 0.42 -2.90
C ARG A 137 24.36 1.32 -4.09
N THR A 138 24.28 0.79 -5.31
CA THR A 138 24.51 1.51 -6.56
C THR A 138 23.22 2.02 -7.22
N THR A 139 22.04 1.58 -6.75
CA THR A 139 20.75 1.97 -7.33
C THR A 139 20.12 3.16 -6.60
N GLU A 140 19.39 3.98 -7.35
CA GLU A 140 18.75 5.19 -6.85
C GLU A 140 17.61 4.90 -5.85
N GLY A 141 17.58 5.59 -4.69
CA GLY A 141 16.50 5.52 -3.71
C GLY A 141 16.95 5.82 -2.29
N SER A 142 16.01 6.25 -1.42
CA SER A 142 16.26 6.57 -0.01
C SER A 142 16.50 5.33 0.87
N GLY A 143 15.97 4.16 0.46
CA GLY A 143 15.87 2.98 1.32
C GLY A 143 14.79 3.12 2.41
N LEU A 144 13.95 4.16 2.32
CA LEU A 144 12.91 4.46 3.30
C LEU A 144 11.50 4.02 2.87
N GLY A 145 11.29 3.70 1.58
CA GLY A 145 9.96 3.46 1.04
C GLY A 145 9.19 2.33 1.74
N LEU A 146 9.84 1.18 1.98
CA LEU A 146 9.22 0.06 2.69
C LEU A 146 9.04 0.35 4.19
N TYR A 147 9.99 1.06 4.82
CA TYR A 147 9.86 1.53 6.19
C TYR A 147 8.64 2.46 6.34
N ILE A 148 8.48 3.43 5.44
CA ILE A 148 7.34 4.35 5.44
C ILE A 148 6.05 3.57 5.22
N ALA A 149 5.99 2.69 4.23
CA ALA A 149 4.80 1.88 3.93
C ALA A 149 4.38 1.02 5.14
N LYS A 150 5.31 0.30 5.79
CA LYS A 150 5.05 -0.51 6.98
C LYS A 150 4.46 0.33 8.11
N ASN A 151 5.13 1.42 8.46
CA ASN A 151 4.72 2.22 9.62
C ASN A 151 3.41 2.98 9.38
N LEU A 152 3.17 3.47 8.15
CA LEU A 152 1.88 4.08 7.81
C LEU A 152 0.74 3.06 7.80
N THR A 153 0.99 1.81 7.40
CA THR A 153 0.01 0.72 7.51
C THR A 153 -0.33 0.45 8.97
N GLN A 154 0.69 0.29 9.81
CA GLN A 154 0.51 0.02 11.25
C GLN A 154 -0.18 1.17 11.99
N ALA A 155 0.16 2.42 11.66
CA ALA A 155 -0.48 3.60 12.23
C ALA A 155 -1.99 3.65 11.92
N GLN A 156 -2.43 3.00 10.85
CA GLN A 156 -3.84 2.90 10.43
C GLN A 156 -4.49 1.56 10.82
N HIS A 157 -3.94 0.88 11.84
CA HIS A 157 -4.43 -0.40 12.36
C HIS A 157 -4.38 -1.57 11.37
N GLY A 158 -3.58 -1.44 10.30
CA GLY A 158 -3.28 -2.51 9.36
C GLY A 158 -2.05 -3.31 9.76
N GLU A 159 -1.92 -4.48 9.15
CA GLU A 159 -0.74 -5.33 9.24
C GLU A 159 0.05 -5.27 7.92
N PHE A 160 1.36 -5.23 8.02
CA PHE A 160 2.27 -5.19 6.88
C PHE A 160 3.26 -6.34 6.98
N GLN A 161 3.26 -7.22 5.98
CA GLN A 161 4.15 -8.37 5.94
C GLN A 161 4.94 -8.39 4.64
N ILE A 162 6.21 -8.80 4.71
CA ILE A 162 7.06 -9.12 3.57
C ILE A 162 7.42 -10.59 3.61
N GLN A 163 7.19 -11.27 2.50
CA GLN A 163 7.57 -12.66 2.30
C GLN A 163 8.56 -12.75 1.15
N LEU A 164 9.65 -13.47 1.36
CA LEU A 164 10.70 -13.72 0.38
C LEU A 164 10.85 -15.21 0.18
N ASP A 165 10.93 -15.63 -1.08
CA ASP A 165 11.24 -17.01 -1.45
C ASP A 165 12.15 -16.98 -2.69
N GLY A 166 13.47 -17.08 -2.47
CA GLY A 166 14.47 -16.86 -3.51
C GLY A 166 14.41 -15.44 -4.09
N ASP A 167 13.99 -15.31 -5.34
CA ASP A 167 13.79 -14.05 -6.04
C ASP A 167 12.31 -13.58 -6.02
N LEU A 168 11.41 -14.37 -5.43
CA LEU A 168 10.02 -14.01 -5.25
C LEU A 168 9.88 -13.03 -4.07
N PHE A 169 9.38 -11.83 -4.38
CA PHE A 169 9.07 -10.79 -3.41
C PHE A 169 7.56 -10.62 -3.29
N LYS A 170 7.02 -10.75 -2.09
CA LYS A 170 5.60 -10.57 -1.80
C LYS A 170 5.38 -9.66 -0.62
N ILE A 171 4.51 -8.66 -0.79
CA ILE A 171 3.99 -7.81 0.28
C ILE A 171 2.53 -8.16 0.50
N ILE A 172 2.14 -8.15 1.77
CA ILE A 172 0.75 -8.35 2.20
C ILE A 172 0.38 -7.15 3.08
N LEU A 173 -0.71 -6.48 2.68
CA LEU A 173 -1.41 -5.48 3.47
C LEU A 173 -2.70 -6.12 3.96
N ASP A 174 -2.97 -6.06 5.25
CA ASP A 174 -4.15 -6.64 5.84
C ASP A 174 -4.80 -5.66 6.82
N PHE A 175 -6.08 -5.34 6.60
CA PHE A 175 -6.85 -4.35 7.36
C PHE A 175 -8.15 -4.95 7.87
N PRO A 176 -8.68 -4.47 9.00
CA PRO A 176 -10.08 -4.72 9.35
C PRO A 176 -11.00 -4.23 8.23
N GLU A 177 -11.98 -5.06 7.85
CA GLU A 177 -13.03 -4.64 6.93
C GLU A 177 -13.86 -3.54 7.56
N TYR A 178 -14.19 -2.51 6.78
CA TYR A 178 -15.12 -1.48 7.22
C TYR A 178 -16.56 -2.02 7.15
N GLU A 179 -17.10 -2.41 8.30
CA GLU A 179 -18.50 -2.72 8.45
C GLU A 179 -19.28 -1.41 8.69
N ARG A 180 -20.26 -1.15 7.83
CA ARG A 180 -21.16 -0.01 8.03
C ARG A 180 -21.89 -0.22 9.36
N PRO A 181 -21.86 0.73 10.33
CA PRO A 181 -22.67 0.62 11.52
C PRO A 181 -24.14 0.44 11.10
N LEU A 182 -24.80 -0.58 11.63
CA LEU A 182 -26.24 -0.73 11.47
C LEU A 182 -26.86 0.58 11.98
N GLN A 183 -27.46 1.37 11.07
CA GLN A 183 -28.28 2.50 11.46
C GLN A 183 -29.42 1.90 12.28
N GLU A 184 -29.54 2.29 13.55
CA GLU A 184 -30.75 2.09 14.30
C GLU A 184 -31.89 2.61 13.40
N GLU A 185 -32.76 1.71 12.95
CA GLU A 185 -34.01 2.07 12.28
C GLU A 185 -34.69 3.07 13.20
N THR A 186 -34.69 4.34 12.83
CA THR A 186 -35.48 5.35 13.49
C THR A 186 -36.92 4.87 13.41
N ALA A 187 -37.46 4.44 14.56
CA ALA A 187 -38.84 4.08 14.74
C ALA A 187 -39.70 5.21 14.17
N VAL A 188 -40.42 4.89 13.11
CA VAL A 188 -41.46 5.76 12.55
C VAL A 188 -42.46 6.00 13.66
N PRO A 189 -42.72 7.26 14.07
CA PRO A 189 -43.79 7.52 15.04
C PRO A 189 -45.10 7.10 14.39
N THR A 190 -45.78 6.14 14.98
CA THR A 190 -47.17 5.80 14.64
C THR A 190 -48.03 7.02 15.01
N GLU A 191 -48.47 7.77 14.02
CA GLU A 191 -49.54 8.77 14.22
C GLU A 191 -50.80 8.05 14.68
N THR A 192 -51.13 8.24 15.94
CA THR A 192 -52.41 7.85 16.50
C THR A 192 -53.44 8.86 16.01
N THR A 193 -54.21 8.47 15.03
CA THR A 193 -55.41 9.21 14.64
C THR A 193 -56.45 9.03 15.76
N GLU A 194 -56.59 10.03 16.62
CA GLU A 194 -57.79 10.15 17.46
C GLU A 194 -58.91 10.70 16.59
N GLU A 195 -59.90 9.85 16.30
CA GLU A 195 -61.23 10.28 15.88
C GLU A 195 -62.08 10.70 17.12
N ALA A 196 -62.56 11.90 17.07
CA ALA A 196 -63.72 12.35 17.88
C ALA A 196 -64.68 13.11 17.02
#